data_e00595afd7171a78e04dfa11f8e281dd
#
_entry.id   e00595afd7171a78e04dfa11f8e281dd
#
_cell.length_a   1.000
_cell.length_b   1.000
_cell.length_c   1.000
_cell.angle_alpha   90.00
_cell.angle_beta   90.00
_cell.angle_gamma   90.00
#
_symmetry.space_group_name_H-M   'P 1'
#
loop_
_entity.id
_entity.type
_entity.pdbx_description
1 polymer ?
#
loop_
_entity_poly.entity_id
_entity_poly.type
_entity_poly.pdbx_seq_one_letter_code
_entity_poly.pdbx_strand_id
1 'polypeptide(L)'
;NCVAVEKIYSIKKRNMKTPMLSLVKNHSMIQSFSDTPPNIINDVLDGLIEPTTVIYPKGKNLCKHILSEDKSIGFRIPNNKFCLELISLMNKPLVSTSANIHKEAFPNSFTEINNHILKQVDYVVNLPRYNWSTKPSSVIKIDEFGNYCKIR
;
A
#
# COMPACT_ATOMS: atom_id res chain seq x y z
N ASN A 1 11.29 7.95 -0.22
CA ASN A 1 11.45 9.17 0.58
C ASN A 1 10.99 8.90 2.02
N CYS A 2 11.95 8.74 2.97
CA CYS A 2 11.61 8.43 4.37
C CYS A 2 10.92 9.59 5.07
N VAL A 3 11.28 10.83 4.78
CA VAL A 3 10.65 12.02 5.40
C VAL A 3 9.14 12.05 5.10
N ALA A 4 8.75 11.78 3.86
CA ALA A 4 7.33 11.69 3.50
C ALA A 4 6.62 10.53 4.20
N VAL A 5 7.28 9.39 4.39
CA VAL A 5 6.75 8.24 5.14
C VAL A 5 6.54 8.60 6.60
N GLU A 6 7.51 9.21 7.25
CA GLU A 6 7.43 9.67 8.65
C GLU A 6 6.30 10.68 8.85
N LYS A 7 6.11 11.59 7.88
CA LYS A 7 4.97 12.52 7.89
C LYS A 7 3.62 11.79 7.89
N ILE A 8 3.47 10.72 7.09
CA ILE A 8 2.25 9.92 7.09
C ILE A 8 2.01 9.28 8.46
N TYR A 9 3.03 8.72 9.11
CA TYR A 9 2.91 8.17 10.46
C TYR A 9 2.47 9.22 11.47
N SER A 10 3.06 10.42 11.41
CA SER A 10 2.70 11.56 12.28
C SER A 10 1.25 11.97 12.07
N ILE A 11 0.82 12.22 10.83
CA ILE A 11 -0.57 12.58 10.48
C ILE A 11 -1.57 11.56 11.02
N LYS A 12 -1.25 10.27 10.89
CA LYS A 12 -2.13 9.17 11.31
C LYS A 12 -2.04 8.86 12.81
N LYS A 13 -1.12 9.48 13.55
CA LYS A 13 -0.77 9.10 14.94
C LYS A 13 -0.50 7.59 15.06
N ARG A 14 0.21 7.03 14.06
CA ARG A 14 0.47 5.60 13.94
C ARG A 14 1.88 5.27 14.41
N ASN A 15 2.02 4.15 15.12
CA ASN A 15 3.34 3.68 15.53
C ASN A 15 4.15 3.24 14.29
N MET A 16 5.40 3.71 14.16
CA MET A 16 6.31 3.38 13.06
C MET A 16 6.67 1.89 12.97
N LYS A 17 6.46 1.12 14.04
CA LYS A 17 6.60 -0.35 14.01
C LYS A 17 5.46 -1.06 13.29
N THR A 18 4.38 -0.37 12.93
CA THR A 18 3.25 -0.94 12.20
C THR A 18 3.43 -0.66 10.71
N PRO A 19 3.84 -1.64 9.88
CA PRO A 19 4.18 -1.40 8.48
C PRO A 19 2.98 -0.88 7.68
N MET A 20 3.28 -0.23 6.54
CA MET A 20 2.28 0.22 5.57
C MET A 20 2.51 -0.46 4.23
N LEU A 21 1.42 -0.68 3.49
CA LEU A 21 1.51 -1.18 2.13
C LEU A 21 1.92 -0.08 1.14
N SER A 22 2.41 -0.50 -0.02
CA SER A 22 2.67 0.38 -1.15
C SER A 22 1.92 -0.07 -2.39
N LEU A 23 1.40 0.90 -3.14
CA LEU A 23 0.84 0.66 -4.45
C LEU A 23 1.97 0.62 -5.48
N VAL A 24 1.86 -0.33 -6.41
CA VAL A 24 2.80 -0.53 -7.51
C VAL A 24 2.03 -0.64 -8.81
N LYS A 25 2.69 -0.35 -9.93
CA LYS A 25 2.00 -0.32 -11.21
C LYS A 25 1.87 -1.71 -11.85
N ASN A 26 2.85 -2.59 -11.67
CA ASN A 26 2.90 -3.91 -12.31
C ASN A 26 3.92 -4.85 -11.63
N HIS A 27 4.01 -6.07 -12.13
CA HIS A 27 4.94 -7.12 -11.70
C HIS A 27 6.41 -6.66 -11.73
N SER A 28 6.84 -6.03 -12.81
CA SER A 28 8.21 -5.55 -12.99
C SER A 28 8.62 -4.55 -11.90
N MET A 29 7.69 -3.70 -11.46
CA MET A 29 7.96 -2.78 -10.35
C MET A 29 8.14 -3.55 -9.03
N ILE A 30 7.37 -4.63 -8.77
CA ILE A 30 7.56 -5.46 -7.58
C ILE A 30 8.98 -6.05 -7.56
N GLN A 31 9.45 -6.59 -8.68
CA GLN A 31 10.81 -7.14 -8.82
C GLN A 31 11.92 -6.13 -8.47
N SER A 32 11.69 -4.86 -8.76
CA SER A 32 12.64 -3.79 -8.43
C SER A 32 12.72 -3.48 -6.94
N PHE A 33 11.68 -3.84 -6.17
CA PHE A 33 11.53 -3.50 -4.76
C PHE A 33 11.36 -4.70 -3.82
N SER A 34 11.46 -5.92 -4.33
CA SER A 34 11.51 -7.17 -3.56
C SER A 34 12.54 -8.13 -4.17
N ASP A 35 13.13 -8.98 -3.35
CA ASP A 35 14.04 -10.04 -3.81
C ASP A 35 13.29 -11.33 -4.22
N THR A 36 11.96 -11.29 -4.26
CA THR A 36 11.15 -12.43 -4.69
C THR A 36 11.39 -12.76 -6.17
N PRO A 37 11.62 -14.03 -6.53
CA PRO A 37 11.81 -14.44 -7.92
C PRO A 37 10.64 -14.05 -8.82
N PRO A 38 10.89 -13.66 -10.10
CA PRO A 38 9.87 -13.20 -11.02
C PRO A 38 8.75 -14.20 -11.29
N ASN A 39 9.07 -15.49 -11.41
CA ASN A 39 8.08 -16.56 -11.60
C ASN A 39 7.11 -16.63 -10.43
N ILE A 40 7.59 -16.56 -9.19
CA ILE A 40 6.73 -16.56 -7.99
C ILE A 40 5.81 -15.33 -7.99
N ILE A 41 6.31 -14.15 -8.36
CA ILE A 41 5.49 -12.93 -8.45
C ILE A 41 4.37 -13.12 -9.47
N ASN A 42 4.69 -13.65 -10.65
CA ASN A 42 3.72 -13.90 -11.72
C ASN A 42 2.67 -14.92 -11.27
N ASP A 43 3.09 -16.10 -10.82
CA ASP A 43 2.20 -17.17 -10.39
C ASP A 43 1.21 -16.73 -9.32
N VAL A 44 1.69 -15.96 -8.33
CA VAL A 44 0.84 -15.41 -7.25
C VAL A 44 -0.16 -14.39 -7.80
N LEU A 45 0.28 -13.45 -8.64
CA LEU A 45 -0.59 -12.37 -9.12
C LEU A 45 -1.61 -12.85 -10.15
N ASP A 46 -1.24 -13.80 -11.01
CA ASP A 46 -2.14 -14.39 -12.02
C ASP A 46 -3.24 -15.24 -11.38
N GLY A 47 -3.00 -15.76 -10.17
CA GLY A 47 -4.00 -16.48 -9.36
C GLY A 47 -4.99 -15.58 -8.60
N LEU A 48 -4.80 -14.23 -8.61
CA LEU A 48 -5.67 -13.33 -7.86
C LEU A 48 -6.91 -12.91 -8.66
N ILE A 49 -8.09 -13.18 -8.09
CA ILE A 49 -9.39 -12.80 -8.69
C ILE A 49 -9.84 -11.41 -8.19
N GLU A 50 -9.48 -11.04 -6.95
CA GLU A 50 -9.90 -9.79 -6.32
C GLU A 50 -8.68 -8.89 -6.01
N PRO A 51 -8.90 -7.56 -5.88
CA PRO A 51 -7.83 -6.65 -5.45
C PRO A 51 -7.24 -7.08 -4.11
N THR A 52 -6.04 -7.64 -4.15
CA THR A 52 -5.36 -8.24 -3.00
C THR A 52 -4.05 -7.51 -2.73
N THR A 53 -3.74 -7.33 -1.46
CA THR A 53 -2.41 -6.93 -1.01
C THR A 53 -1.60 -8.20 -0.76
N VAL A 54 -0.47 -8.33 -1.44
CA VAL A 54 0.46 -9.44 -1.24
C VAL A 54 1.64 -8.95 -0.43
N ILE A 55 1.94 -9.64 0.68
CA ILE A 55 3.12 -9.37 1.51
C ILE A 55 4.25 -10.26 1.00
N TYR A 56 5.25 -9.62 0.42
CA TYR A 56 6.45 -10.25 -0.15
C TYR A 56 7.58 -10.28 0.88
N PRO A 57 8.40 -11.33 0.93
CA PRO A 57 9.62 -11.35 1.74
C PRO A 57 10.66 -10.38 1.17
N LYS A 58 11.57 -9.89 2.03
CA LYS A 58 12.80 -9.17 1.64
C LYS A 58 12.57 -7.97 0.72
N GLY A 59 11.82 -6.96 1.21
CA GLY A 59 11.71 -5.67 0.53
C GLY A 59 13.07 -4.95 0.45
N LYS A 60 13.36 -4.30 -0.69
CA LYS A 60 14.60 -3.57 -0.97
C LYS A 60 14.35 -2.20 -1.56
N ASN A 61 15.34 -1.31 -1.49
CA ASN A 61 15.28 0.05 -2.06
C ASN A 61 14.09 0.89 -1.54
N LEU A 62 13.62 0.60 -0.34
CA LEU A 62 12.47 1.24 0.31
C LEU A 62 12.87 1.90 1.63
N CYS A 63 12.03 2.81 2.10
CA CYS A 63 12.18 3.35 3.44
C CYS A 63 11.95 2.25 4.49
N LYS A 64 12.87 2.10 5.43
CA LYS A 64 12.81 1.06 6.47
C LYS A 64 11.51 1.05 7.28
N HIS A 65 10.89 2.23 7.44
CA HIS A 65 9.68 2.40 8.26
C HIS A 65 8.41 1.77 7.65
N ILE A 66 8.41 1.43 6.34
CA ILE A 66 7.28 0.71 5.73
C ILE A 66 7.49 -0.81 5.71
N LEU A 67 8.67 -1.27 6.06
CA LEU A 67 8.99 -2.70 6.14
C LEU A 67 8.55 -3.26 7.50
N SER A 68 8.18 -4.53 7.53
CA SER A 68 8.01 -5.29 8.77
C SER A 68 9.38 -5.59 9.42
N GLU A 69 9.39 -6.09 10.64
CA GLU A 69 10.61 -6.49 11.35
C GLU A 69 11.39 -7.59 10.59
N ASP A 70 10.67 -8.49 9.92
CA ASP A 70 11.23 -9.52 9.03
C ASP A 70 11.62 -9.00 7.64
N LYS A 71 11.61 -7.68 7.44
CA LYS A 71 11.83 -6.98 6.17
C LYS A 71 10.81 -7.27 5.06
N SER A 72 9.69 -7.91 5.39
CA SER A 72 8.62 -8.09 4.43
C SER A 72 7.90 -6.78 4.09
N ILE A 73 7.28 -6.72 2.92
CA ILE A 73 6.58 -5.54 2.38
C ILE A 73 5.28 -5.93 1.70
N GLY A 74 4.21 -5.18 1.98
CA GLY A 74 2.93 -5.34 1.28
C GLY A 74 2.90 -4.51 0.00
N PHE A 75 2.66 -5.16 -1.14
CA PHE A 75 2.37 -4.49 -2.41
C PHE A 75 0.96 -4.80 -2.89
N ARG A 76 0.37 -3.82 -3.59
CA ARG A 76 -0.90 -3.99 -4.29
C ARG A 76 -0.87 -3.23 -5.61
N ILE A 77 -1.32 -3.88 -6.68
CA ILE A 77 -1.62 -3.22 -7.96
C ILE A 77 -3.03 -2.65 -7.86
N PRO A 78 -3.23 -1.33 -7.89
CA PRO A 78 -4.55 -0.74 -7.74
C PRO A 78 -5.36 -0.87 -9.02
N ASN A 79 -6.66 -1.19 -8.91
CA ASN A 79 -7.60 -1.06 -10.03
C ASN A 79 -8.14 0.39 -10.08
N ASN A 80 -7.25 1.36 -10.35
CA ASN A 80 -7.59 2.77 -10.43
C ASN A 80 -6.62 3.49 -11.37
N LYS A 81 -7.15 4.03 -12.45
CA LYS A 81 -6.37 4.67 -13.53
C LYS A 81 -5.51 5.83 -13.01
N PHE A 82 -6.05 6.71 -12.19
CA PHE A 82 -5.31 7.83 -11.61
C PHE A 82 -4.11 7.35 -10.79
N CYS A 83 -4.30 6.35 -9.92
CA CYS A 83 -3.20 5.80 -9.12
C CYS A 83 -2.12 5.18 -10.01
N LEU A 84 -2.49 4.44 -11.05
CA LEU A 84 -1.55 3.83 -11.99
C LEU A 84 -0.75 4.88 -12.78
N GLU A 85 -1.41 5.94 -13.24
CA GLU A 85 -0.75 7.06 -13.93
C GLU A 85 0.22 7.79 -12.99
N LEU A 86 -0.21 8.10 -11.76
CA LEU A 86 0.63 8.75 -10.76
C LEU A 86 1.88 7.92 -10.45
N ILE A 87 1.72 6.61 -10.19
CA ILE A 87 2.84 5.70 -9.93
C ILE A 87 3.78 5.64 -11.14
N SER A 88 3.22 5.65 -12.36
CA SER A 88 4.01 5.64 -13.59
C SER A 88 4.85 6.91 -13.74
N LEU A 89 4.28 8.08 -13.49
CA LEU A 89 4.99 9.36 -13.54
C LEU A 89 6.07 9.47 -12.46
N MET A 90 5.78 9.00 -11.25
CA MET A 90 6.75 8.97 -10.16
C MET A 90 7.86 7.93 -10.35
N ASN A 91 7.59 6.89 -11.13
CA ASN A 91 8.42 5.70 -11.30
C ASN A 91 8.90 5.08 -9.97
N LYS A 92 8.03 5.12 -8.96
CA LYS A 92 8.30 4.62 -7.59
C LYS A 92 7.02 4.10 -6.97
N PRO A 93 7.10 3.11 -6.04
CA PRO A 93 5.97 2.69 -5.23
C PRO A 93 5.36 3.86 -4.45
N LEU A 94 4.05 3.90 -4.37
CA LEU A 94 3.29 4.91 -3.64
C LEU A 94 2.76 4.32 -2.33
N VAL A 95 3.23 4.83 -1.19
CA VAL A 95 2.72 4.40 0.12
C VAL A 95 1.23 4.69 0.22
N SER A 96 0.47 3.69 0.67
CA SER A 96 -0.99 3.78 0.78
C SER A 96 -1.46 3.33 2.15
N THR A 97 -2.41 4.09 2.67
CA THR A 97 -3.07 3.79 3.93
C THR A 97 -4.47 4.40 3.94
N SER A 98 -5.36 3.90 4.80
CA SER A 98 -6.70 4.47 4.98
C SER A 98 -6.65 5.92 5.50
N ALA A 99 -7.65 6.74 5.13
CA ALA A 99 -7.72 8.15 5.50
C ALA A 99 -8.37 8.37 6.89
N ASN A 100 -7.94 7.61 7.90
CA ASN A 100 -8.37 7.72 9.30
C ASN A 100 -7.17 7.86 10.24
N ILE A 101 -7.37 8.39 11.43
CA ILE A 101 -6.42 8.27 12.53
C ILE A 101 -6.31 6.78 12.92
N HIS A 102 -5.12 6.35 13.29
CA HIS A 102 -4.88 4.94 13.61
C HIS A 102 -5.80 4.44 14.72
N LYS A 103 -6.47 3.30 14.48
CA LYS A 103 -7.50 2.67 15.35
C LYS A 103 -8.86 3.37 15.36
N GLU A 104 -9.05 4.51 14.70
CA GLU A 104 -10.38 5.08 14.51
C GLU A 104 -11.11 4.35 13.37
N ALA A 105 -12.43 4.55 13.27
CA ALA A 105 -13.24 3.99 12.20
C ALA A 105 -12.79 4.47 10.81
N PHE A 106 -13.00 3.63 9.80
CA PHE A 106 -12.78 4.03 8.40
C PHE A 106 -13.86 5.01 7.96
N PRO A 107 -13.51 6.11 7.28
CA PRO A 107 -14.51 7.01 6.71
C PRO A 107 -15.24 6.30 5.56
N ASN A 108 -16.58 6.44 5.51
CA ASN A 108 -17.40 5.89 4.42
C ASN A 108 -17.56 6.87 3.26
N SER A 109 -17.07 8.10 3.44
CA SER A 109 -17.10 9.16 2.41
C SER A 109 -15.98 10.16 2.64
N PHE A 110 -15.73 11.01 1.66
CA PHE A 110 -14.74 12.09 1.81
C PHE A 110 -15.10 13.06 2.94
N THR A 111 -16.38 13.34 3.14
CA THR A 111 -16.85 14.27 4.17
C THR A 111 -16.65 13.76 5.60
N GLU A 112 -16.47 12.45 5.76
CA GLU A 112 -16.18 11.81 7.04
C GLU A 112 -14.68 11.76 7.38
N ILE A 113 -13.81 12.16 6.43
CA ILE A 113 -12.36 12.22 6.72
C ILE A 113 -12.11 13.27 7.80
N ASN A 114 -11.41 12.86 8.84
CA ASN A 114 -11.07 13.73 9.97
C ASN A 114 -10.31 14.99 9.49
N ASN A 115 -10.78 16.16 9.90
CA ASN A 115 -10.20 17.46 9.54
C ASN A 115 -8.70 17.58 9.93
N HIS A 116 -8.26 16.87 10.96
CA HIS A 116 -6.85 16.78 11.30
C HIS A 116 -6.00 16.25 10.13
N ILE A 117 -6.49 15.20 9.44
CA ILE A 117 -5.82 14.65 8.26
C ILE A 117 -5.82 15.66 7.13
N LEU A 118 -7.00 16.22 6.80
CA LEU A 118 -7.16 17.16 5.68
C LEU A 118 -6.27 18.42 5.82
N LYS A 119 -6.05 18.90 7.05
CA LYS A 119 -5.21 20.07 7.31
C LYS A 119 -3.70 19.78 7.29
N GLN A 120 -3.29 18.52 7.40
CA GLN A 120 -1.87 18.16 7.50
C GLN A 120 -1.29 17.57 6.22
N VAL A 121 -2.13 17.13 5.27
CA VAL A 121 -1.66 16.71 3.95
C VAL A 121 -1.28 17.95 3.13
N ASP A 122 -0.25 17.79 2.28
CA ASP A 122 0.22 18.90 1.43
C ASP A 122 -0.75 19.17 0.26
N TYR A 123 -1.49 18.14 -0.15
CA TYR A 123 -2.43 18.24 -1.26
C TYR A 123 -3.61 17.27 -1.13
N VAL A 124 -4.79 17.74 -1.42
CA VAL A 124 -6.01 16.94 -1.53
C VAL A 124 -6.39 16.84 -3.00
N VAL A 125 -6.37 15.62 -3.53
CA VAL A 125 -6.66 15.37 -4.96
C VAL A 125 -8.09 15.76 -5.28
N ASN A 126 -8.29 16.60 -6.31
CA ASN A 126 -9.61 17.04 -6.78
C ASN A 126 -10.15 16.09 -7.86
N LEU A 127 -10.64 14.93 -7.43
CA LEU A 127 -11.31 13.95 -8.27
C LEU A 127 -12.76 13.75 -7.82
N PRO A 128 -13.64 13.24 -8.71
CA PRO A 128 -14.99 12.84 -8.33
C PRO A 128 -14.97 11.86 -7.13
N ARG A 129 -15.85 12.11 -6.16
CA ARG A 129 -15.84 11.44 -4.84
C ARG A 129 -17.01 10.47 -4.64
N TYR A 130 -17.70 10.09 -5.70
CA TYR A 130 -18.89 9.24 -5.63
C TYR A 130 -18.58 7.74 -5.64
N ASN A 131 -17.36 7.34 -6.03
CA ASN A 131 -16.92 5.95 -6.02
C ASN A 131 -16.07 5.66 -4.78
N TRP A 132 -16.72 5.46 -3.64
CA TRP A 132 -16.06 5.16 -2.39
C TRP A 132 -16.17 3.65 -2.08
N SER A 133 -15.05 2.97 -1.93
CA SER A 133 -15.04 1.59 -1.48
C SER A 133 -14.79 1.52 0.02
N THR A 134 -15.73 0.98 0.77
CA THR A 134 -15.61 0.74 2.20
C THR A 134 -15.00 -0.63 2.53
N LYS A 135 -14.95 -1.54 1.54
CA LYS A 135 -14.41 -2.88 1.75
C LYS A 135 -12.89 -2.88 1.64
N PRO A 136 -12.17 -3.24 2.70
CA PRO A 136 -10.72 -3.36 2.64
C PRO A 136 -10.32 -4.53 1.72
N SER A 137 -9.16 -4.40 1.06
CA SER A 137 -8.60 -5.47 0.23
C SER A 137 -8.28 -6.72 1.05
N SER A 138 -8.36 -7.88 0.44
CA SER A 138 -7.77 -9.11 0.98
C SER A 138 -6.27 -8.92 1.19
N VAL A 139 -5.69 -9.65 2.15
CA VAL A 139 -4.26 -9.63 2.42
C VAL A 139 -3.76 -11.06 2.52
N ILE A 140 -2.78 -11.39 1.71
CA ILE A 140 -2.05 -12.67 1.77
C ILE A 140 -0.58 -12.41 2.05
N LYS A 141 0.10 -13.34 2.69
CA LYS A 141 1.55 -13.35 2.85
C LYS A 141 2.12 -14.55 2.12
N ILE A 142 3.17 -14.33 1.36
CA ILE A 142 3.91 -15.40 0.67
C ILE A 142 5.25 -15.66 1.37
N ASP A 143 5.75 -16.89 1.23
CA ASP A 143 7.10 -17.25 1.58
C ASP A 143 8.05 -17.14 0.35
N GLU A 144 9.30 -17.52 0.53
CA GLU A 144 10.30 -17.48 -0.54
C GLU A 144 10.10 -18.56 -1.64
N PHE A 145 9.21 -19.51 -1.43
CA PHE A 145 8.84 -20.56 -2.39
C PHE A 145 7.52 -20.26 -3.12
N GLY A 146 6.80 -19.20 -2.73
CA GLY A 146 5.51 -18.83 -3.30
C GLY A 146 4.29 -19.45 -2.59
N ASN A 147 4.49 -20.23 -1.54
CA ASN A 147 3.36 -20.68 -0.72
C ASN A 147 2.75 -19.47 -0.01
N TYR A 148 1.44 -19.43 0.08
CA TYR A 148 0.76 -18.28 0.70
C TYR A 148 -0.15 -18.68 1.85
N CYS A 149 -0.31 -17.74 2.78
CA CYS A 149 -1.34 -17.80 3.81
C CYS A 149 -2.18 -16.52 3.78
N LYS A 150 -3.49 -16.67 4.01
CA LYS A 150 -4.40 -15.54 4.11
C LYS A 150 -4.26 -14.90 5.49
N ILE A 151 -4.06 -13.57 5.51
CA ILE A 151 -3.97 -12.77 6.73
C ILE A 151 -5.32 -12.09 7.03
N ARG A 152 -6.03 -11.68 5.93
CA ARG A 152 -7.33 -11.03 6.04
C ARG A 152 -8.17 -11.31 4.80
#